data_9101b78cde5da01f6e61cf117386b51f
#
_entry.id   9101b78cde5da01f6e61cf117386b51f
#
_cell.length_a   1.000
_cell.length_b   1.000
_cell.length_c   1.000
_cell.angle_alpha   90.00
_cell.angle_beta   90.00
_cell.angle_gamma   90.00
#
_symmetry.space_group_name_H-M   'P 1'
#
loop_
_entity.id
_entity.type
_entity.pdbx_description
1 polymer ?
#
loop_
_entity_poly.entity_id
_entity_poly.type
_entity_poly.pdbx_seq_one_letter_code
_entity_poly.pdbx_strand_id
1 'polypeptide(L)'
;MQREQRRYTLQAVIKSFAHKGLEAFYATGSKAGIQAAHAPRLRRQLAQLDQATAPRDMNLPGWRLHPLRGNLAGHWAVWVSGNWRLTFKFDGADASIVDYQDYH
;
A
#
# COMPACT_ATOMS: atom_id res chain seq x y z
N MET A 1 24.93 11.46 -7.47
CA MET A 1 24.33 11.62 -7.46
C MET A 1 23.87 11.39 -7.46
N GLN A 2 23.62 11.17 -7.42
CA GLN A 2 22.87 11.06 -7.53
C GLN A 2 22.33 10.64 -7.17
N ARG A 3 22.21 10.24 -6.91
CA ARG A 3 21.35 10.01 -6.66
C ARG A 3 20.73 9.94 -6.68
N GLU A 4 20.45 9.96 -6.82
CA GLU A 4 19.52 10.12 -7.02
C GLU A 4 19.17 9.94 -7.49
N GLN A 5 19.14 9.62 -7.65
CA GLN A 5 18.45 9.58 -8.15
C GLN A 5 18.04 8.89 -8.42
N ARG A 6 18.08 8.28 -8.21
CA ARG A 6 17.31 7.78 -8.36
C ARG A 6 16.43 7.68 -8.41
N ARG A 7 16.16 7.63 -8.30
CA ARG A 7 15.15 7.65 -8.32
C ARG A 7 14.52 8.14 -8.60
N TYR A 8 14.39 8.33 -8.84
CA TYR A 8 13.64 8.82 -8.85
C TYR A 8 13.07 9.22 -9.81
N THR A 9 13.10 9.41 -9.71
CA THR A 9 12.65 10.10 -10.83
C THR A 9 11.59 9.44 -11.69
N LEU A 10 11.87 8.34 -12.24
CA LEU A 10 10.97 7.63 -13.13
C LEU A 10 10.16 6.57 -12.45
N GLN A 11 10.49 6.29 -11.24
CA GLN A 11 9.80 5.26 -10.49
C GLN A 11 8.63 5.82 -9.72
N ALA A 12 7.56 5.06 -9.68
CA ALA A 12 6.45 5.35 -8.79
C ALA A 12 6.89 5.17 -7.35
N VAL A 13 6.29 5.89 -6.45
CA VAL A 13 6.59 5.80 -5.03
C VAL A 13 5.30 5.90 -4.23
N ILE A 14 5.36 5.49 -2.98
CA ILE A 14 4.27 5.72 -2.05
C ILE A 14 4.45 7.11 -1.47
N LYS A 15 3.51 8.01 -1.75
CA LYS A 15 3.61 9.40 -1.36
C LYS A 15 3.15 9.68 0.05
N SER A 16 2.16 8.95 0.54
CA SER A 16 1.62 9.24 1.85
C SER A 16 0.94 8.03 2.46
N PHE A 17 0.86 8.02 3.77
CA PHE A 17 0.21 6.98 4.55
C PHE A 17 -0.81 7.62 5.46
N ALA A 18 -1.96 6.98 5.60
CA ALA A 18 -2.97 7.37 6.57
C ALA A 18 -2.82 6.62 7.89
N HIS A 19 -2.05 5.54 7.91
CA HIS A 19 -1.88 4.67 9.08
C HIS A 19 -0.44 4.76 9.57
N LYS A 20 -0.25 5.32 10.76
CA LYS A 20 1.10 5.56 11.27
C LYS A 20 1.88 4.28 11.55
N GLY A 21 1.20 3.24 12.03
CA GLY A 21 1.86 1.95 12.28
C GLY A 21 2.35 1.31 11.00
N LEU A 22 1.54 1.41 9.93
CA LEU A 22 1.93 0.89 8.64
C LEU A 22 3.10 1.68 8.06
N GLU A 23 3.07 3.00 8.21
CA GLU A 23 4.16 3.84 7.74
C GLU A 23 5.47 3.49 8.43
N ALA A 24 5.43 3.28 9.75
CA ALA A 24 6.62 2.87 10.50
C ALA A 24 7.12 1.50 10.06
N PHE A 25 6.20 0.59 9.77
CA PHE A 25 6.56 -0.73 9.27
C PHE A 25 7.27 -0.61 7.90
N TYR A 26 6.71 0.21 7.03
CA TYR A 26 7.30 0.45 5.71
C TYR A 26 8.70 1.06 5.82
N ALA A 27 8.85 2.07 6.68
CA ALA A 27 10.08 2.83 6.78
C ALA A 27 11.18 2.09 7.56
N THR A 28 10.81 1.34 8.60
CA THR A 28 11.81 0.79 9.54
C THR A 28 11.65 -0.71 9.79
N GLY A 29 10.57 -1.31 9.34
CA GLY A 29 10.28 -2.71 9.65
C GLY A 29 9.65 -2.93 11.01
N SER A 30 9.35 -1.86 11.75
CA SER A 30 8.71 -1.99 13.06
C SER A 30 7.32 -2.59 12.94
N LYS A 31 7.03 -3.61 13.74
CA LYS A 31 5.73 -4.28 13.76
C LYS A 31 4.84 -3.77 14.88
N ALA A 32 5.26 -2.74 15.59
CA ALA A 32 4.56 -2.28 16.80
C ALA A 32 3.13 -1.83 16.52
N GLY A 33 2.88 -1.27 15.34
CA GLY A 33 1.56 -0.75 15.00
C GLY A 33 0.75 -1.60 14.03
N ILE A 34 1.16 -2.85 13.78
CA ILE A 34 0.43 -3.75 12.89
C ILE A 34 0.25 -5.10 13.57
N GLN A 35 -0.57 -5.96 12.97
CA GLN A 35 -0.68 -7.34 13.41
C GLN A 35 0.56 -8.09 12.93
N ALA A 36 1.32 -8.66 13.85
CA ALA A 36 2.58 -9.30 13.51
C ALA A 36 2.40 -10.41 12.47
N ALA A 37 1.29 -11.14 12.54
CA ALA A 37 1.02 -12.22 11.59
C ALA A 37 0.82 -11.72 10.17
N HIS A 38 0.49 -10.44 10.00
CA HIS A 38 0.28 -9.85 8.67
C HIS A 38 1.57 -9.34 8.04
N ALA A 39 2.67 -9.27 8.80
CA ALA A 39 3.89 -8.64 8.33
C ALA A 39 4.43 -9.22 7.01
N PRO A 40 4.48 -10.55 6.82
CA PRO A 40 5.02 -11.07 5.56
C PRO A 40 4.21 -10.63 4.35
N ARG A 41 2.88 -10.67 4.44
CA ARG A 41 2.02 -10.26 3.31
C ARG A 41 2.09 -8.75 3.09
N LEU A 42 2.03 -7.97 4.18
CA LEU A 42 2.13 -6.51 4.06
C LEU A 42 3.45 -6.10 3.43
N ARG A 43 4.53 -6.78 3.79
CA ARG A 43 5.84 -6.47 3.21
C ARG A 43 5.82 -6.66 1.69
N ARG A 44 5.24 -7.77 1.22
CA ARG A 44 5.15 -8.02 -0.21
C ARG A 44 4.22 -7.02 -0.90
N GLN A 45 3.09 -6.68 -0.26
CA GLN A 45 2.13 -5.75 -0.84
C GLN A 45 2.69 -4.34 -0.93
N LEU A 46 3.40 -3.90 0.11
CA LEU A 46 4.02 -2.57 0.09
C LEU A 46 5.14 -2.49 -0.93
N ALA A 47 5.93 -3.57 -1.07
CA ALA A 47 6.98 -3.60 -2.08
C ALA A 47 6.41 -3.53 -3.49
N GLN A 48 5.30 -4.20 -3.74
CA GLN A 48 4.65 -4.15 -5.04
C GLN A 48 4.04 -2.76 -5.28
N LEU A 49 3.41 -2.20 -4.25
CA LEU A 49 2.80 -0.88 -4.35
C LEU A 49 3.85 0.20 -4.61
N ASP A 50 5.04 0.02 -4.06
CA ASP A 50 6.15 0.96 -4.23
C ASP A 50 6.60 1.04 -5.69
N GLN A 51 6.32 0.03 -6.50
CA GLN A 51 6.66 -0.01 -7.91
C GLN A 51 5.45 0.18 -8.82
N ALA A 52 4.25 0.07 -8.28
CA ALA A 52 3.04 0.13 -9.08
C ALA A 52 2.80 1.54 -9.60
N THR A 53 2.29 1.64 -10.82
CA THR A 53 1.94 2.93 -11.43
C THR A 53 0.44 3.03 -11.67
N ALA A 54 -0.30 1.97 -11.42
CA ALA A 54 -1.75 1.94 -11.59
C ALA A 54 -2.33 0.85 -10.69
N PRO A 55 -3.62 0.95 -10.35
CA PRO A 55 -4.24 -0.05 -9.47
C PRO A 55 -4.09 -1.48 -9.96
N ARG A 56 -4.20 -1.71 -11.27
CA ARG A 56 -4.14 -3.08 -11.81
C ARG A 56 -2.82 -3.78 -11.51
N ASP A 57 -1.76 -3.03 -11.22
CA ASP A 57 -0.47 -3.62 -10.88
C ASP A 57 -0.50 -4.35 -9.54
N MET A 58 -1.56 -4.12 -8.76
CA MET A 58 -1.76 -4.78 -7.48
C MET A 58 -2.65 -6.02 -7.59
N ASN A 59 -3.02 -6.41 -8.79
CA ASN A 59 -3.94 -7.54 -9.00
C ASN A 59 -3.17 -8.85 -9.08
N LEU A 60 -2.57 -9.25 -7.97
CA LEU A 60 -1.84 -10.52 -7.88
C LEU A 60 -2.76 -11.61 -7.36
N PRO A 61 -2.41 -12.89 -7.62
CA PRO A 61 -3.24 -14.00 -7.14
C PRO A 61 -3.45 -13.94 -5.62
N GLY A 62 -4.70 -14.05 -5.21
CA GLY A 62 -5.07 -14.04 -3.81
C GLY A 62 -5.20 -12.67 -3.17
N TRP A 63 -4.85 -11.61 -3.87
CA TRP A 63 -4.92 -10.26 -3.29
C TRP A 63 -6.28 -9.61 -3.46
N ARG A 64 -7.14 -10.12 -4.34
CA ARG A 64 -8.54 -9.69 -4.47
C ARG A 64 -8.68 -8.18 -4.66
N LEU A 65 -7.89 -7.62 -5.56
CA LEU A 65 -7.96 -6.19 -5.85
C LEU A 65 -9.38 -5.79 -6.22
N HIS A 66 -9.89 -4.72 -5.61
CA HIS A 66 -11.21 -4.19 -5.98
C HIS A 66 -11.31 -2.71 -5.64
N PRO A 67 -12.15 -1.98 -6.39
CA PRO A 67 -12.39 -0.56 -6.10
C PRO A 67 -13.31 -0.43 -4.90
N LEU A 68 -13.19 0.68 -4.19
CA LEU A 68 -14.04 1.00 -3.06
C LEU A 68 -15.11 2.01 -3.47
N ARG A 69 -16.15 2.13 -2.65
CA ARG A 69 -17.29 2.97 -2.94
C ARG A 69 -17.58 3.91 -1.78
N GLY A 70 -18.60 4.78 -1.94
CA GLY A 70 -19.00 5.68 -0.89
C GLY A 70 -17.94 6.70 -0.56
N ASN A 71 -17.64 6.85 0.71
CA ASN A 71 -16.64 7.81 1.17
C ASN A 71 -15.24 7.51 0.65
N LEU A 72 -15.01 6.27 0.24
CA LEU A 72 -13.72 5.84 -0.26
C LEU A 72 -13.71 5.65 -1.77
N ALA A 73 -14.67 6.26 -2.47
CA ALA A 73 -14.68 6.21 -3.94
C ALA A 73 -13.34 6.74 -4.47
N GLY A 74 -12.78 6.05 -5.45
CA GLY A 74 -11.47 6.37 -5.98
C GLY A 74 -10.33 5.62 -5.31
N HIS A 75 -10.59 4.98 -4.17
CA HIS A 75 -9.62 4.13 -3.49
C HIS A 75 -9.79 2.69 -3.94
N TRP A 76 -8.76 1.90 -3.70
CA TRP A 76 -8.72 0.48 -4.02
C TRP A 76 -8.29 -0.28 -2.79
N ALA A 77 -8.60 -1.57 -2.76
CA ALA A 77 -8.22 -2.42 -1.65
C ALA A 77 -7.63 -3.73 -2.15
N VAL A 78 -6.66 -4.24 -1.41
CA VAL A 78 -6.20 -5.62 -1.54
C VAL A 78 -6.38 -6.32 -0.20
N TRP A 79 -6.64 -7.61 -0.24
CA TRP A 79 -6.91 -8.41 0.94
C TRP A 79 -5.62 -8.75 1.66
N VAL A 80 -5.59 -8.56 2.97
CA VAL A 80 -4.46 -8.93 3.82
C VAL A 80 -4.75 -10.25 4.51
N SER A 81 -5.77 -10.29 5.34
CA SER A 81 -6.15 -11.48 6.10
C SER A 81 -7.48 -11.21 6.81
N GLY A 82 -8.39 -12.18 6.82
CA GLY A 82 -9.67 -11.99 7.47
C GLY A 82 -10.39 -10.76 6.95
N ASN A 83 -10.69 -9.81 7.83
CA ASN A 83 -11.33 -8.56 7.45
C ASN A 83 -10.33 -7.44 7.16
N TRP A 84 -9.04 -7.73 7.26
CA TRP A 84 -8.03 -6.70 7.08
C TRP A 84 -7.73 -6.45 5.63
N ARG A 85 -7.61 -5.17 5.28
CA ARG A 85 -7.34 -4.70 3.92
C ARG A 85 -6.24 -3.65 3.93
N LEU A 86 -5.45 -3.65 2.88
CA LEU A 86 -4.56 -2.53 2.57
C LEU A 86 -5.30 -1.70 1.53
N THR A 87 -5.49 -0.42 1.80
CA THR A 87 -6.23 0.46 0.89
C THR A 87 -5.33 1.59 0.42
N PHE A 88 -5.62 2.12 -0.76
CA PHE A 88 -4.78 3.15 -1.37
C PHE A 88 -5.54 3.80 -2.51
N LYS A 89 -5.03 4.95 -2.94
CA LYS A 89 -5.48 5.54 -4.19
C LYS A 89 -4.25 5.94 -4.98
N PHE A 90 -4.43 6.24 -6.25
CA PHE A 90 -3.35 6.71 -7.10
C PHE A 90 -3.56 8.18 -7.43
N ASP A 91 -2.49 8.93 -7.28
CA ASP A 91 -2.41 10.33 -7.67
C ASP A 91 -1.43 10.34 -8.83
N GLY A 92 -1.97 10.33 -10.06
CA GLY A 92 -1.15 10.06 -11.21
C GLY A 92 -0.61 8.64 -11.15
N ALA A 93 0.69 8.49 -11.17
CA ALA A 93 1.36 7.20 -11.12
C ALA A 93 1.83 6.82 -9.72
N ASP A 94 1.52 7.63 -8.72
CA ASP A 94 2.01 7.42 -7.36
C ASP A 94 0.89 6.99 -6.42
N ALA A 95 1.16 5.99 -5.60
CA ALA A 95 0.22 5.57 -4.57
C ALA A 95 0.19 6.60 -3.44
N SER A 96 -0.99 6.87 -2.91
CA SER A 96 -1.15 7.82 -1.82
C SER A 96 -2.24 7.37 -0.86
N ILE A 97 -2.25 7.97 0.32
CA ILE A 97 -3.22 7.69 1.38
C ILE A 97 -3.29 6.19 1.63
N VAL A 98 -2.13 5.56 1.78
CA VAL A 98 -2.07 4.12 2.01
C VAL A 98 -2.49 3.85 3.44
N ASP A 99 -3.46 2.97 3.61
CA ASP A 99 -4.06 2.69 4.91
C ASP A 99 -4.20 1.20 5.12
N TYR A 100 -4.44 0.82 6.34
CA TYR A 100 -4.50 -0.58 6.75
C TYR A 100 -5.69 -0.67 7.67
N GLN A 101 -6.75 -1.33 7.22
CA GLN A 101 -8.05 -1.25 7.83
C GLN A 101 -8.65 -2.62 8.11
N ASP A 102 -9.36 -2.70 9.22
CA ASP A 102 -10.11 -3.88 9.61
C ASP A 102 -11.58 -3.61 9.27
N TYR A 103 -12.07 -4.29 8.25
CA TYR A 103 -13.45 -4.16 7.79
C TYR A 103 -14.31 -5.22 8.44
N HIS A 104 -15.35 -4.81 9.14
CA HIS A 104 -16.30 -5.73 9.74
C HIS A 104 -17.57 -5.79 8.94
#